data_940cc991d8dafe531b2bf46d05b0e3f0
#
_entry.id   940cc991d8dafe531b2bf46d05b0e3f0
#
_cell.length_a   1.000
_cell.length_b   1.000
_cell.length_c   1.000
_cell.angle_alpha   90.00
_cell.angle_beta   90.00
_cell.angle_gamma   90.00
#
_symmetry.space_group_name_H-M   'P 1'
#
loop_
_entity.id
_entity.type
_entity.pdbx_description
1 polymer ?
#
loop_
_entity_poly.entity_id
_entity_poly.type
_entity_poly.pdbx_seq_one_letter_code
_entity_poly.pdbx_strand_id
1 'polypeptide(L)'
;MGMREGMRGGMHEGMHSMIARLNSSHACHLHDAVHAAGLGALMSARLLAFDTSTEVLAIALGTPSGSWVHHGLGGAKASATLLPQVAALCQRGGATLESLDAIAFGRGPGAFTGLRTSCAVAQGLALGLGCPVLPIDSLLIVAEDARAQVGQGGDADTNIDIDIDIDIGIAMDARMGEVYAARWRWQGGRWHLRDAPMLCTPETLVAAWRGQPPAWLAGSAWAALGPRLALPAGPRLLHTEQNRAAALLRLAVAAHARGDGVDAALALPLYLR
;
A
#
# COMPACT_ATOMS: atom_id res chain seq x y z
N MET A 1 -29.18 -1.04 -59.10
CA MET A 1 -27.87 -1.69 -59.03
C MET A 1 -26.89 -0.67 -58.52
N GLY A 2 -26.49 -0.78 -57.24
CA GLY A 2 -25.36 -0.15 -56.68
C GLY A 2 -25.62 0.73 -55.45
N MET A 3 -26.09 0.15 -54.32
CA MET A 3 -25.98 0.78 -52.96
C MET A 3 -25.40 -0.27 -52.02
N ARG A 4 -24.11 -0.24 -51.81
CA ARG A 4 -23.41 -0.85 -50.66
C ARG A 4 -21.92 -0.52 -50.71
N GLU A 5 -21.59 0.66 -50.17
CA GLU A 5 -20.23 0.95 -49.71
C GLU A 5 -20.34 2.23 -48.89
N GLY A 6 -20.28 2.16 -47.57
CA GLY A 6 -20.36 3.35 -46.70
C GLY A 6 -20.53 3.11 -45.22
N MET A 7 -20.17 1.93 -44.70
CA MET A 7 -20.33 1.67 -43.25
C MET A 7 -19.19 0.87 -42.58
N ARG A 8 -17.96 1.05 -43.02
CA ARG A 8 -16.79 0.40 -42.35
C ARG A 8 -15.67 1.36 -41.91
N GLY A 9 -15.77 2.64 -42.19
CA GLY A 9 -14.72 3.61 -41.81
C GLY A 9 -14.85 4.22 -40.41
N GLY A 10 -16.03 4.30 -39.83
CA GLY A 10 -16.27 5.08 -38.61
C GLY A 10 -15.94 4.43 -37.28
N MET A 11 -15.79 3.10 -37.21
CA MET A 11 -15.51 2.38 -35.93
C MET A 11 -14.02 2.29 -35.60
N HIS A 12 -13.14 2.32 -36.61
CA HIS A 12 -11.69 2.21 -36.36
C HIS A 12 -11.06 3.53 -35.90
N GLU A 13 -11.54 4.67 -36.36
CA GLU A 13 -11.01 5.99 -35.96
C GLU A 13 -11.43 6.36 -34.50
N GLY A 14 -12.62 5.96 -34.09
CA GLY A 14 -13.10 6.20 -32.72
C GLY A 14 -12.31 5.44 -31.65
N MET A 15 -11.90 4.22 -31.98
CA MET A 15 -11.16 3.35 -31.04
C MET A 15 -9.70 3.77 -30.91
N HIS A 16 -9.04 4.21 -32.00
CA HIS A 16 -7.69 4.77 -31.97
C HIS A 16 -7.64 6.12 -31.21
N SER A 17 -8.65 6.98 -31.35
CA SER A 17 -8.76 8.23 -30.60
C SER A 17 -9.00 8.01 -29.11
N MET A 18 -9.75 6.99 -28.74
CA MET A 18 -9.99 6.64 -27.34
C MET A 18 -8.77 6.00 -26.68
N ILE A 19 -8.04 5.13 -27.39
CA ILE A 19 -6.77 4.55 -26.92
C ILE A 19 -5.67 5.61 -26.83
N ALA A 20 -5.60 6.57 -27.76
CA ALA A 20 -4.66 7.69 -27.70
C ALA A 20 -4.96 8.64 -26.53
N ARG A 21 -6.24 8.87 -26.18
CA ARG A 21 -6.62 9.67 -25.01
C ARG A 21 -6.38 8.94 -23.69
N LEU A 22 -6.48 7.62 -23.65
CA LEU A 22 -6.13 6.82 -22.47
C LEU A 22 -4.62 6.75 -22.26
N ASN A 23 -3.82 6.72 -23.33
CA ASN A 23 -2.36 6.73 -23.22
C ASN A 23 -1.76 8.11 -22.92
N SER A 24 -2.40 9.21 -23.31
CA SER A 24 -1.90 10.56 -23.02
C SER A 24 -2.29 11.08 -21.63
N SER A 25 -3.32 10.52 -20.98
CA SER A 25 -3.70 10.91 -19.62
C SER A 25 -3.04 10.08 -18.53
N HIS A 26 -2.36 8.97 -18.86
CA HIS A 26 -1.67 8.10 -17.88
C HIS A 26 -0.13 8.20 -17.95
N ALA A 27 0.42 9.00 -18.84
CA ALA A 27 1.89 9.16 -18.97
C ALA A 27 2.43 10.45 -18.35
N CYS A 28 1.58 11.32 -17.81
CA CYS A 28 2.02 12.56 -17.23
C CYS A 28 1.25 12.80 -15.93
N HIS A 29 1.94 12.88 -14.82
CA HIS A 29 1.50 13.22 -13.45
C HIS A 29 1.43 12.06 -12.44
N LEU A 30 2.51 11.29 -12.29
CA LEU A 30 2.83 10.65 -11.04
C LEU A 30 4.16 11.20 -10.48
N HIS A 31 4.29 12.51 -10.49
CA HIS A 31 5.40 13.24 -9.90
C HIS A 31 4.89 14.11 -8.75
N ASP A 32 4.18 13.52 -7.80
CA ASP A 32 3.85 14.24 -6.57
C ASP A 32 4.93 13.96 -5.53
N ALA A 33 5.86 14.92 -5.45
CA ALA A 33 6.61 15.12 -4.23
C ALA A 33 5.61 15.59 -3.17
N VAL A 34 4.97 14.65 -2.49
CA VAL A 34 4.21 14.96 -1.28
C VAL A 34 5.27 15.34 -0.24
N HIS A 35 5.54 16.63 -0.14
CA HIS A 35 6.18 17.20 1.03
C HIS A 35 5.22 16.98 2.20
N ALA A 36 5.27 15.83 2.84
CA ALA A 36 4.70 15.62 4.15
C ALA A 36 5.55 16.42 5.14
N ALA A 37 5.26 17.71 5.27
CA ALA A 37 5.99 18.65 6.13
C ALA A 37 5.99 18.24 7.62
N GLY A 38 5.19 17.25 8.01
CA GLY A 38 5.13 16.72 9.37
C GLY A 38 6.05 15.53 9.65
N LEU A 39 6.37 14.68 8.66
CA LEU A 39 7.20 13.50 8.87
C LEU A 39 8.70 13.82 8.95
N GLY A 40 9.19 14.78 8.17
CA GLY A 40 10.61 15.13 8.13
C GLY A 40 11.15 15.70 9.47
N ALA A 41 10.33 16.41 10.22
CA ALA A 41 10.76 17.00 11.49
C ALA A 41 10.93 15.96 12.64
N LEU A 42 10.40 14.74 12.48
CA LEU A 42 10.47 13.64 13.45
C LEU A 42 11.46 12.54 13.06
N MET A 43 12.03 12.59 11.85
CA MET A 43 12.91 11.52 11.35
C MET A 43 14.36 11.85 11.59
N SER A 44 15.01 11.12 12.49
CA SER A 44 16.47 11.13 12.63
C SER A 44 17.17 10.11 11.73
N ALA A 45 16.42 9.14 11.18
CA ALA A 45 16.91 8.01 10.41
C ALA A 45 16.57 8.11 8.91
N ARG A 46 17.38 7.47 8.07
CA ARG A 46 17.15 7.29 6.63
C ARG A 46 16.57 5.90 6.39
N LEU A 47 15.32 5.85 5.97
CA LEU A 47 14.58 4.61 5.79
C LEU A 47 14.14 4.44 4.34
N LEU A 48 14.46 3.30 3.76
CA LEU A 48 13.88 2.85 2.50
C LEU A 48 12.75 1.87 2.79
N ALA A 49 11.60 2.06 2.15
CA ALA A 49 10.45 1.20 2.32
C ALA A 49 9.83 0.84 0.96
N PHE A 50 9.44 -0.42 0.74
CA PHE A 50 8.76 -0.82 -0.48
C PHE A 50 7.82 -2.01 -0.28
N ASP A 51 6.78 -2.08 -1.10
CA ASP A 51 5.81 -3.18 -1.14
C ASP A 51 5.45 -3.52 -2.59
N THR A 52 5.48 -4.81 -2.89
CA THR A 52 5.11 -5.41 -4.17
C THR A 52 4.03 -6.48 -4.01
N SER A 53 3.33 -6.50 -2.89
CA SER A 53 2.33 -7.51 -2.54
C SER A 53 1.02 -7.39 -3.33
N THR A 54 0.83 -6.29 -4.08
CA THR A 54 -0.36 -5.99 -4.89
C THR A 54 0.00 -5.69 -6.34
N GLU A 55 -1.00 -5.29 -7.13
CA GLU A 55 -0.78 -4.78 -8.51
C GLU A 55 -0.08 -3.41 -8.54
N VAL A 56 0.12 -2.79 -7.38
CA VAL A 56 0.84 -1.53 -7.23
C VAL A 56 2.21 -1.79 -6.62
N LEU A 57 3.26 -1.32 -7.29
CA LEU A 57 4.59 -1.15 -6.71
C LEU A 57 4.59 0.15 -5.92
N ALA A 58 4.81 0.06 -4.62
CA ALA A 58 4.93 1.22 -3.73
C ALA A 58 6.35 1.30 -3.18
N ILE A 59 7.00 2.46 -3.31
CA ILE A 59 8.34 2.72 -2.78
C ILE A 59 8.32 4.07 -2.06
N ALA A 60 8.96 4.14 -0.90
CA ALA A 60 9.16 5.38 -0.17
C ALA A 60 10.58 5.48 0.37
N LEU A 61 11.12 6.68 0.37
CA LEU A 61 12.36 7.05 1.03
C LEU A 61 12.04 8.14 2.05
N GLY A 62 12.44 7.94 3.28
CA GLY A 62 12.41 8.95 4.33
C GLY A 62 13.80 9.32 4.75
N THR A 63 14.07 10.62 4.93
CA THR A 63 15.32 11.17 5.44
C THR A 63 15.02 12.34 6.38
N PRO A 64 16.00 12.84 7.16
CA PRO A 64 15.79 14.04 7.97
C PRO A 64 15.37 15.28 7.16
N SER A 65 15.65 15.31 5.85
CA SER A 65 15.30 16.42 4.97
C SER A 65 13.92 16.30 4.33
N GLY A 66 13.24 15.15 4.44
CA GLY A 66 11.91 14.95 3.87
C GLY A 66 11.61 13.52 3.49
N SER A 67 10.50 13.34 2.78
CA SER A 67 10.08 12.03 2.27
C SER A 67 9.75 12.10 0.78
N TRP A 68 10.05 11.03 0.07
CA TRP A 68 9.79 10.84 -1.36
C TRP A 68 9.06 9.53 -1.56
N VAL A 69 8.06 9.54 -2.42
CA VAL A 69 7.27 8.35 -2.74
C VAL A 69 7.27 8.09 -4.25
N HIS A 70 7.09 6.83 -4.60
CA HIS A 70 6.89 6.38 -5.96
C HIS A 70 5.85 5.26 -5.98
N HIS A 71 4.90 5.36 -6.91
CA HIS A 71 3.97 4.31 -7.24
C HIS A 71 4.15 3.89 -8.69
N GLY A 72 4.14 2.60 -8.94
CA GLY A 72 4.32 2.04 -10.27
C GLY A 72 3.51 0.75 -10.46
N LEU A 73 3.71 0.10 -11.61
CA LEU A 73 3.09 -1.19 -11.87
C LEU A 73 3.80 -2.28 -11.07
N GLY A 74 3.03 -2.97 -10.24
CA GLY A 74 3.44 -4.13 -9.47
C GLY A 74 3.34 -5.45 -10.25
N GLY A 75 2.98 -6.52 -9.55
CA GLY A 75 2.83 -7.84 -10.13
C GLY A 75 4.12 -8.35 -10.75
N ALA A 76 4.02 -8.97 -11.94
CA ALA A 76 5.18 -9.57 -12.63
C ALA A 76 6.27 -8.56 -13.06
N LYS A 77 5.93 -7.27 -13.19
CA LYS A 77 6.88 -6.22 -13.58
C LYS A 77 7.68 -5.67 -12.42
N ALA A 78 7.24 -5.86 -11.19
CA ALA A 78 7.89 -5.31 -10.00
C ALA A 78 9.36 -5.74 -9.88
N SER A 79 9.69 -6.99 -10.19
CA SER A 79 11.06 -7.50 -10.09
C SER A 79 12.07 -6.78 -11.01
N ALA A 80 11.62 -6.31 -12.18
CA ALA A 80 12.48 -5.61 -13.13
C ALA A 80 12.62 -4.11 -12.80
N THR A 81 11.62 -3.53 -12.13
CA THR A 81 11.53 -2.07 -11.95
C THR A 81 11.89 -1.61 -10.53
N LEU A 82 11.78 -2.47 -9.52
CA LEU A 82 11.98 -2.09 -8.12
C LEU A 82 13.35 -1.44 -7.87
N LEU A 83 14.45 -2.12 -8.18
CA LEU A 83 15.79 -1.58 -7.91
C LEU A 83 16.12 -0.30 -8.70
N PRO A 84 15.81 -0.20 -10.02
CA PRO A 84 15.95 1.06 -10.74
C PRO A 84 15.16 2.23 -10.11
N GLN A 85 13.93 1.98 -9.66
CA GLN A 85 13.13 3.01 -9.00
C GLN A 85 13.65 3.38 -7.60
N VAL A 86 14.16 2.42 -6.85
CA VAL A 86 14.86 2.68 -5.58
C VAL A 86 16.04 3.62 -5.82
N ALA A 87 16.90 3.31 -6.80
CA ALA A 87 18.06 4.15 -7.12
C ALA A 87 17.64 5.59 -7.51
N ALA A 88 16.62 5.72 -8.38
CA ALA A 88 16.09 7.02 -8.77
C ALA A 88 15.50 7.79 -7.57
N LEU A 89 14.84 7.11 -6.64
CA LEU A 89 14.27 7.73 -5.45
C LEU A 89 15.36 8.21 -4.49
N CYS A 90 16.40 7.40 -4.27
CA CYS A 90 17.58 7.79 -3.49
C CYS A 90 18.26 9.02 -4.07
N GLN A 91 18.48 9.06 -5.40
CA GLN A 91 19.05 10.22 -6.07
C GLN A 91 18.21 11.48 -5.86
N ARG A 92 16.88 11.39 -6.00
CA ARG A 92 15.96 12.51 -5.76
C ARG A 92 15.98 13.00 -4.31
N GLY A 93 16.13 12.08 -3.36
CA GLY A 93 16.17 12.38 -1.93
C GLY A 93 17.57 12.76 -1.41
N GLY A 94 18.58 12.83 -2.28
CA GLY A 94 19.96 13.15 -1.88
C GLY A 94 20.56 12.12 -0.92
N ALA A 95 20.12 10.86 -1.00
CA ALA A 95 20.61 9.75 -0.19
C ALA A 95 21.38 8.74 -1.06
N THR A 96 22.32 8.03 -0.46
CA THR A 96 22.92 6.84 -1.06
C THR A 96 22.42 5.59 -0.34
N LEU A 97 22.54 4.43 -0.97
CA LEU A 97 22.11 3.18 -0.33
C LEU A 97 22.90 2.93 0.97
N GLU A 98 24.19 3.24 0.97
CA GLU A 98 25.08 3.07 2.14
C GLU A 98 24.71 3.99 3.31
N SER A 99 23.92 5.04 3.05
CA SER A 99 23.45 5.97 4.08
C SER A 99 22.16 5.52 4.77
N LEU A 100 21.58 4.39 4.35
CA LEU A 100 20.31 3.89 4.90
C LEU A 100 20.53 3.23 6.26
N ASP A 101 19.67 3.58 7.22
CA ASP A 101 19.70 3.03 8.58
C ASP A 101 18.85 1.75 8.71
N ALA A 102 17.79 1.59 7.88
CA ALA A 102 16.99 0.38 7.83
C ALA A 102 16.20 0.27 6.51
N ILE A 103 15.76 -0.96 6.20
CA ILE A 103 14.95 -1.28 5.03
C ILE A 103 13.62 -1.89 5.50
N ALA A 104 12.50 -1.26 5.16
CA ALA A 104 11.18 -1.79 5.40
C ALA A 104 10.60 -2.46 4.15
N PHE A 105 9.85 -3.55 4.32
CA PHE A 105 9.14 -4.18 3.22
C PHE A 105 7.78 -4.70 3.65
N GLY A 106 6.83 -4.68 2.71
CA GLY A 106 5.53 -5.33 2.87
C GLY A 106 5.72 -6.84 2.86
N ARG A 107 5.56 -7.49 4.04
CA ARG A 107 5.79 -8.93 4.17
C ARG A 107 4.61 -9.79 3.75
N GLY A 108 3.45 -9.18 3.46
CA GLY A 108 2.22 -9.88 3.13
C GLY A 108 1.14 -9.77 4.24
N PRO A 109 0.01 -10.48 4.03
CA PRO A 109 -0.29 -11.36 2.91
C PRO A 109 -0.51 -10.60 1.59
N GLY A 110 -0.41 -11.31 0.45
CA GLY A 110 -0.59 -10.74 -0.87
C GLY A 110 -0.15 -11.66 -2.01
N ALA A 111 0.12 -11.09 -3.19
CA ALA A 111 0.55 -11.84 -4.37
C ALA A 111 1.91 -12.51 -4.14
N PHE A 112 1.94 -13.84 -4.31
CA PHE A 112 3.08 -14.70 -3.98
C PHE A 112 4.41 -14.26 -4.63
N THR A 113 4.39 -13.93 -5.94
CA THR A 113 5.59 -13.45 -6.64
C THR A 113 6.04 -12.10 -6.09
N GLY A 114 5.11 -11.19 -5.82
CA GLY A 114 5.41 -9.89 -5.24
C GLY A 114 6.05 -10.01 -3.85
N LEU A 115 5.48 -10.82 -2.97
CA LEU A 115 6.02 -11.05 -1.62
C LEU A 115 7.47 -11.56 -1.65
N ARG A 116 7.77 -12.47 -2.56
CA ARG A 116 9.14 -12.98 -2.73
C ARG A 116 10.08 -11.91 -3.27
N THR A 117 9.61 -11.08 -4.21
CA THR A 117 10.42 -9.99 -4.76
C THR A 117 10.77 -8.99 -3.67
N SER A 118 9.79 -8.47 -2.92
CA SER A 118 10.07 -7.51 -1.84
C SER A 118 10.96 -8.11 -0.75
N CYS A 119 10.67 -9.32 -0.32
CA CYS A 119 11.48 -10.01 0.69
C CYS A 119 12.94 -10.19 0.24
N ALA A 120 13.17 -10.77 -0.95
CA ALA A 120 14.52 -11.03 -1.46
C ALA A 120 15.33 -9.75 -1.68
N VAL A 121 14.69 -8.68 -2.19
CA VAL A 121 15.36 -7.39 -2.36
C VAL A 121 15.67 -6.76 -1.00
N ALA A 122 14.75 -6.81 -0.03
CA ALA A 122 15.01 -6.30 1.33
C ALA A 122 16.17 -7.04 2.00
N GLN A 123 16.17 -8.37 1.94
CA GLN A 123 17.25 -9.19 2.47
C GLN A 123 18.59 -8.89 1.80
N GLY A 124 18.63 -8.85 0.46
CA GLY A 124 19.86 -8.61 -0.29
C GLY A 124 20.47 -7.24 -0.02
N LEU A 125 19.66 -6.19 -0.01
CA LEU A 125 20.09 -4.84 0.33
C LEU A 125 20.55 -4.75 1.78
N ALA A 126 19.77 -5.24 2.73
CA ALA A 126 20.11 -5.18 4.15
C ALA A 126 21.38 -5.94 4.48
N LEU A 127 21.58 -7.12 3.89
CA LEU A 127 22.81 -7.90 4.04
C LEU A 127 24.04 -7.14 3.50
N GLY A 128 23.91 -6.54 2.31
CA GLY A 128 24.99 -5.77 1.69
C GLY A 128 25.33 -4.48 2.44
N LEU A 129 24.36 -3.88 3.11
CA LEU A 129 24.52 -2.61 3.83
C LEU A 129 24.78 -2.81 5.34
N GLY A 130 24.58 -4.00 5.87
CA GLY A 130 24.72 -4.28 7.30
C GLY A 130 23.66 -3.60 8.16
N CYS A 131 22.48 -3.31 7.60
CA CYS A 131 21.39 -2.65 8.32
C CYS A 131 20.21 -3.61 8.61
N PRO A 132 19.36 -3.33 9.61
CA PRO A 132 18.20 -4.16 9.93
C PRO A 132 17.10 -4.05 8.87
N VAL A 133 16.23 -5.07 8.85
CA VAL A 133 15.01 -5.11 8.05
C VAL A 133 13.80 -4.92 8.95
N LEU A 134 12.79 -4.18 8.47
CA LEU A 134 11.53 -3.92 9.15
C LEU A 134 10.38 -4.61 8.36
N PRO A 135 9.96 -5.82 8.75
CA PRO A 135 8.85 -6.52 8.10
C PRO A 135 7.52 -5.90 8.52
N ILE A 136 6.78 -5.32 7.58
CA ILE A 136 5.49 -4.67 7.82
C ILE A 136 4.35 -5.51 7.23
N ASP A 137 3.29 -5.77 8.00
CA ASP A 137 2.11 -6.45 7.49
C ASP A 137 1.44 -5.66 6.37
N SER A 138 1.25 -6.28 5.20
CA SER A 138 0.70 -5.58 4.03
C SER A 138 -0.76 -5.13 4.23
N LEU A 139 -1.53 -5.84 5.06
CA LEU A 139 -2.88 -5.39 5.43
C LEU A 139 -2.84 -4.20 6.40
N LEU A 140 -1.82 -4.11 7.27
CA LEU A 140 -1.65 -2.96 8.14
C LEU A 140 -1.28 -1.69 7.35
N ILE A 141 -0.59 -1.83 6.21
CA ILE A 141 -0.33 -0.70 5.30
C ILE A 141 -1.65 -0.10 4.80
N VAL A 142 -2.62 -0.96 4.42
CA VAL A 142 -3.96 -0.52 4.01
C VAL A 142 -4.71 0.17 5.16
N ALA A 143 -4.59 -0.37 6.39
CA ALA A 143 -5.19 0.24 7.57
C ALA A 143 -4.60 1.63 7.87
N GLU A 144 -3.28 1.79 7.74
CA GLU A 144 -2.59 3.07 7.95
C GLU A 144 -2.93 4.10 6.87
N ASP A 145 -3.07 3.66 5.61
CA ASP A 145 -3.55 4.55 4.54
C ASP A 145 -4.99 5.01 4.82
N ALA A 146 -5.86 4.08 5.21
CA ALA A 146 -7.25 4.37 5.59
C ALA A 146 -7.32 5.35 6.77
N ARG A 147 -6.50 5.17 7.81
CA ARG A 147 -6.42 6.09 8.95
C ARG A 147 -6.05 7.51 8.52
N ALA A 148 -5.09 7.63 7.61
CA ALA A 148 -4.68 8.93 7.09
C ALA A 148 -5.80 9.62 6.31
N GLN A 149 -6.62 8.86 5.56
CA GLN A 149 -7.79 9.41 4.85
C GLN A 149 -8.87 9.92 5.82
N VAL A 150 -9.13 9.17 6.89
CA VAL A 150 -10.10 9.58 7.93
C VAL A 150 -9.64 10.88 8.63
N GLY A 151 -8.35 11.02 8.91
CA GLY A 151 -7.79 12.21 9.52
C GLY A 151 -7.84 13.46 8.62
N GLN A 152 -7.84 13.29 7.29
CA GLN A 152 -7.93 14.40 6.33
C GLN A 152 -9.36 14.87 6.06
N GLY A 153 -10.38 14.10 6.46
CA GLY A 153 -11.80 14.42 6.27
C GLY A 153 -12.40 15.37 7.31
N GLY A 154 -11.63 15.81 8.31
CA GLY A 154 -12.00 16.89 9.22
C GLY A 154 -11.71 18.25 8.60
N ASP A 155 -12.49 19.28 8.95
CA ASP A 155 -12.35 20.64 8.45
C ASP A 155 -10.88 21.08 8.38
N ALA A 156 -10.50 21.69 7.26
CA ALA A 156 -9.13 22.04 6.88
C ALA A 156 -8.40 23.00 7.85
N ASP A 157 -9.07 23.49 8.90
CA ASP A 157 -8.54 24.42 9.89
C ASP A 157 -8.02 23.74 11.17
N THR A 158 -8.21 22.44 11.33
CA THR A 158 -7.70 21.69 12.46
C THR A 158 -6.58 20.75 12.01
N ASN A 159 -5.37 21.26 11.98
CA ASN A 159 -4.13 20.48 11.96
C ASN A 159 -3.98 19.74 13.32
N ILE A 160 -5.01 19.03 13.70
CA ILE A 160 -5.01 18.21 14.90
C ILE A 160 -4.56 16.85 14.44
N ASP A 161 -3.40 16.44 14.89
CA ASP A 161 -2.98 15.05 15.00
C ASP A 161 -3.96 14.40 15.99
N ILE A 162 -5.21 14.21 15.52
CA ILE A 162 -6.28 13.72 16.36
C ILE A 162 -5.95 12.28 16.64
N ASP A 163 -5.67 11.98 17.88
CA ASP A 163 -5.61 10.64 18.46
C ASP A 163 -7.03 10.04 18.43
N ILE A 164 -7.61 9.99 17.23
CA ILE A 164 -8.95 9.41 16.98
C ILE A 164 -8.81 7.91 17.09
N ASP A 165 -9.45 7.34 18.08
CA ASP A 165 -9.65 5.88 18.14
C ASP A 165 -10.35 5.43 16.86
N ILE A 166 -9.65 4.64 16.05
CA ILE A 166 -10.16 4.12 14.78
C ILE A 166 -10.12 2.60 14.81
N ASP A 167 -11.26 1.98 14.54
CA ASP A 167 -11.41 0.53 14.40
C ASP A 167 -11.66 0.21 12.94
N ILE A 168 -10.69 -0.45 12.29
CA ILE A 168 -10.69 -0.70 10.84
C ILE A 168 -10.62 -2.18 10.54
N GLY A 169 -11.58 -2.67 9.75
CA GLY A 169 -11.55 -3.97 9.10
C GLY A 169 -10.98 -3.87 7.69
N ILE A 170 -9.97 -4.67 7.40
CA ILE A 170 -9.35 -4.74 6.08
C ILE A 170 -9.75 -6.03 5.40
N ALA A 171 -10.15 -5.94 4.13
CA ALA A 171 -10.36 -7.09 3.27
C ALA A 171 -9.76 -6.84 1.88
N MET A 172 -8.75 -7.63 1.52
CA MET A 172 -8.10 -7.60 0.21
C MET A 172 -8.52 -8.82 -0.61
N ASP A 173 -8.75 -8.64 -1.92
CA ASP A 173 -9.03 -9.75 -2.83
C ASP A 173 -7.84 -10.71 -2.87
N ALA A 174 -8.05 -11.93 -2.39
CA ALA A 174 -7.05 -12.99 -2.39
C ALA A 174 -7.12 -13.87 -3.64
N ARG A 175 -7.92 -13.46 -4.64
CA ARG A 175 -8.29 -14.24 -5.82
C ARG A 175 -9.10 -15.49 -5.46
N MET A 176 -9.59 -16.20 -6.47
CA MET A 176 -10.38 -17.43 -6.34
C MET A 176 -11.62 -17.29 -5.43
N GLY A 177 -12.15 -16.06 -5.28
CA GLY A 177 -13.33 -15.78 -4.46
C GLY A 177 -13.08 -15.77 -2.96
N GLU A 178 -11.83 -15.67 -2.52
CA GLU A 178 -11.39 -15.56 -1.12
C GLU A 178 -10.86 -14.17 -0.81
N VAL A 179 -10.70 -13.87 0.46
CA VAL A 179 -10.18 -12.60 0.97
C VAL A 179 -9.06 -12.81 1.97
N TYR A 180 -8.03 -11.96 1.90
CA TYR A 180 -7.15 -11.73 3.03
C TYR A 180 -7.79 -10.67 3.92
N ALA A 181 -8.05 -10.98 5.17
CA ALA A 181 -8.70 -10.08 6.09
C ALA A 181 -7.95 -9.97 7.42
N ALA A 182 -8.07 -8.80 8.05
CA ALA A 182 -7.57 -8.53 9.39
C ALA A 182 -8.29 -7.32 9.96
N ARG A 183 -8.20 -7.10 11.28
CA ARG A 183 -8.79 -5.94 11.95
C ARG A 183 -7.80 -5.32 12.91
N TRP A 184 -7.67 -4.02 12.85
CA TRP A 184 -6.83 -3.24 13.74
C TRP A 184 -7.60 -2.10 14.39
N ARG A 185 -7.13 -1.70 15.56
CA ARG A 185 -7.54 -0.49 16.23
C ARG A 185 -6.36 0.44 16.43
N TRP A 186 -6.50 1.68 15.96
CA TRP A 186 -5.60 2.76 16.32
C TRP A 186 -6.05 3.36 17.63
N GLN A 187 -5.20 3.38 18.63
CA GLN A 187 -5.49 3.93 19.94
C GLN A 187 -4.19 4.31 20.65
N GLY A 188 -4.16 5.50 21.27
CA GLY A 188 -2.99 5.99 22.01
C GLY A 188 -1.74 6.07 21.13
N GLY A 189 -1.88 6.56 19.89
CA GLY A 189 -0.76 6.76 18.95
C GLY A 189 -0.17 5.48 18.37
N ARG A 190 -0.85 4.32 18.46
CA ARG A 190 -0.34 3.04 17.95
C ARG A 190 -1.43 2.09 17.48
N TRP A 191 -1.02 1.16 16.64
CA TRP A 191 -1.87 0.09 16.14
C TRP A 191 -1.93 -1.09 17.12
N HIS A 192 -3.13 -1.58 17.37
CA HIS A 192 -3.43 -2.78 18.15
C HIS A 192 -4.13 -3.78 17.24
N LEU A 193 -3.59 -4.98 17.14
CA LEU A 193 -4.20 -6.08 16.42
C LEU A 193 -5.46 -6.56 17.16
N ARG A 194 -6.60 -6.63 16.46
CA ARG A 194 -7.88 -7.14 16.96
C ARG A 194 -8.17 -8.54 16.43
N ASP A 195 -8.15 -8.69 15.10
CA ASP A 195 -8.28 -9.97 14.42
C ASP A 195 -7.04 -10.19 13.58
N ALA A 196 -6.36 -11.32 13.80
CA ALA A 196 -5.12 -11.66 13.11
C ALA A 196 -5.36 -11.81 11.58
N PRO A 197 -4.34 -11.54 10.74
CA PRO A 197 -4.43 -11.81 9.31
C PRO A 197 -4.89 -13.23 9.02
N MET A 198 -5.94 -13.37 8.21
CA MET A 198 -6.50 -14.66 7.81
C MET A 198 -6.81 -14.69 6.31
N LEU A 199 -6.86 -15.91 5.76
CA LEU A 199 -7.46 -16.20 4.46
C LEU A 199 -8.80 -16.89 4.70
N CYS A 200 -9.88 -16.34 4.15
CA CYS A 200 -11.22 -16.91 4.34
C CYS A 200 -12.15 -16.56 3.17
N THR A 201 -13.34 -17.17 3.16
CA THR A 201 -14.40 -16.76 2.23
C THR A 201 -15.07 -15.47 2.70
N PRO A 202 -15.67 -14.69 1.79
CA PRO A 202 -16.44 -13.50 2.15
C PRO A 202 -17.52 -13.79 3.19
N GLU A 203 -18.21 -14.93 3.06
CA GLU A 203 -19.28 -15.34 3.97
C GLU A 203 -18.75 -15.62 5.38
N THR A 204 -17.57 -16.23 5.50
CA THR A 204 -16.90 -16.45 6.79
C THR A 204 -16.54 -15.12 7.43
N LEU A 205 -16.00 -14.16 6.67
CA LEU A 205 -15.67 -12.84 7.17
C LEU A 205 -16.90 -12.08 7.65
N VAL A 206 -17.98 -12.08 6.85
CA VAL A 206 -19.26 -11.45 7.22
C VAL A 206 -19.82 -12.06 8.50
N ALA A 207 -19.76 -13.39 8.65
CA ALA A 207 -20.21 -14.06 9.86
C ALA A 207 -19.38 -13.65 11.09
N ALA A 208 -18.05 -13.55 10.95
CA ALA A 208 -17.16 -13.15 12.02
C ALA A 208 -17.42 -11.71 12.51
N TRP A 209 -17.71 -10.78 11.59
CA TRP A 209 -17.88 -9.36 11.93
C TRP A 209 -19.34 -8.95 12.15
N ARG A 210 -20.32 -9.82 11.90
CA ARG A 210 -21.76 -9.50 12.00
C ARG A 210 -22.18 -8.98 13.36
N GLY A 211 -21.69 -9.60 14.44
CA GLY A 211 -22.07 -9.24 15.82
C GLY A 211 -21.39 -7.95 16.32
N GLN A 212 -20.21 -7.66 15.83
CA GLN A 212 -19.43 -6.48 16.21
C GLN A 212 -18.64 -5.98 14.99
N PRO A 213 -19.30 -5.33 14.03
CA PRO A 213 -18.64 -4.87 12.83
C PRO A 213 -17.58 -3.77 13.15
N PRO A 214 -16.47 -3.70 12.39
CA PRO A 214 -15.55 -2.58 12.47
C PRO A 214 -16.28 -1.26 12.10
N ALA A 215 -15.82 -0.14 12.65
CA ALA A 215 -16.37 1.17 12.32
C ALA A 215 -16.06 1.61 10.88
N TRP A 216 -14.89 1.21 10.39
CA TRP A 216 -14.41 1.51 9.05
C TRP A 216 -14.01 0.22 8.32
N LEU A 217 -14.14 0.24 7.01
CA LEU A 217 -13.78 -0.85 6.11
C LEU A 217 -12.88 -0.30 5.01
N ALA A 218 -11.82 -1.05 4.65
CA ALA A 218 -10.97 -0.70 3.52
C ALA A 218 -10.43 -1.96 2.83
N GLY A 219 -9.92 -1.78 1.61
CA GLY A 219 -9.28 -2.82 0.83
C GLY A 219 -10.06 -3.21 -0.43
N SER A 220 -9.37 -3.89 -1.35
CA SER A 220 -9.84 -4.17 -2.70
C SER A 220 -11.00 -5.18 -2.79
N ALA A 221 -11.19 -6.00 -1.77
CA ALA A 221 -12.23 -7.04 -1.78
C ALA A 221 -13.65 -6.47 -1.85
N TRP A 222 -13.90 -5.29 -1.29
CA TRP A 222 -15.22 -4.65 -1.30
C TRP A 222 -15.68 -4.33 -2.72
N ALA A 223 -14.76 -3.86 -3.57
CA ALA A 223 -15.07 -3.63 -4.98
C ALA A 223 -15.13 -4.93 -5.79
N ALA A 224 -14.28 -5.89 -5.50
CA ALA A 224 -14.16 -7.13 -6.27
C ALA A 224 -15.30 -8.14 -5.99
N LEU A 225 -15.75 -8.24 -4.74
CA LEU A 225 -16.68 -9.27 -4.28
C LEU A 225 -18.07 -8.73 -3.86
N GLY A 226 -18.21 -7.38 -3.81
CA GLY A 226 -19.47 -6.67 -3.68
C GLY A 226 -20.48 -7.28 -2.68
N PRO A 227 -21.65 -7.75 -3.16
CA PRO A 227 -22.72 -8.23 -2.29
C PRO A 227 -22.36 -9.40 -1.36
N ARG A 228 -21.32 -10.19 -1.69
CA ARG A 228 -20.87 -11.29 -0.83
C ARG A 228 -20.21 -10.80 0.47
N LEU A 229 -19.79 -9.53 0.53
CA LEU A 229 -19.23 -8.85 1.70
C LEU A 229 -20.22 -7.92 2.40
N ALA A 230 -21.52 -8.09 2.19
CA ALA A 230 -22.55 -7.24 2.78
C ALA A 230 -22.61 -7.40 4.30
N LEU A 231 -22.10 -6.41 5.03
CA LEU A 231 -22.24 -6.27 6.47
C LEU A 231 -23.53 -5.49 6.81
N PRO A 232 -24.09 -5.66 8.03
CA PRO A 232 -25.17 -4.80 8.51
C PRO A 232 -24.81 -3.32 8.40
N ALA A 233 -25.81 -2.46 8.27
CA ALA A 233 -25.60 -1.02 8.20
C ALA A 233 -24.80 -0.51 9.41
N GLY A 234 -23.86 0.40 9.16
CA GLY A 234 -23.02 1.01 10.20
C GLY A 234 -21.59 1.32 9.75
N PRO A 235 -20.80 0.34 9.25
CA PRO A 235 -19.45 0.61 8.80
C PRO A 235 -19.36 1.61 7.65
N ARG A 236 -18.34 2.47 7.69
CA ARG A 236 -17.99 3.39 6.60
C ARG A 236 -16.95 2.73 5.70
N LEU A 237 -17.17 2.71 4.39
CA LEU A 237 -16.26 2.10 3.43
C LEU A 237 -15.37 3.17 2.78
N LEU A 238 -14.05 2.93 2.87
CA LEU A 238 -13.05 3.66 2.12
C LEU A 238 -12.73 2.86 0.85
N HIS A 239 -13.15 3.40 -0.30
CA HIS A 239 -13.18 2.65 -1.56
C HIS A 239 -11.82 2.44 -2.22
N THR A 240 -10.84 3.33 -1.96
CA THR A 240 -9.53 3.30 -2.62
C THR A 240 -8.40 3.58 -1.66
N GLU A 241 -7.27 2.89 -1.83
CA GLU A 241 -5.99 3.30 -1.25
C GLU A 241 -5.52 4.58 -1.94
N GLN A 242 -5.09 5.56 -1.15
CA GLN A 242 -4.61 6.85 -1.65
C GLN A 242 -3.08 6.87 -1.81
N ASN A 243 -2.35 6.43 -0.79
CA ASN A 243 -0.89 6.51 -0.79
C ASN A 243 -0.24 5.39 0.04
N ARG A 244 -0.21 4.19 -0.55
CA ARG A 244 0.40 3.00 0.05
C ARG A 244 1.86 3.21 0.46
N ALA A 245 2.64 3.92 -0.36
CA ALA A 245 4.05 4.17 -0.10
C ALA A 245 4.25 5.05 1.15
N ALA A 246 3.48 6.13 1.29
CA ALA A 246 3.54 6.99 2.47
C ALA A 246 3.04 6.27 3.73
N ALA A 247 1.99 5.46 3.63
CA ALA A 247 1.50 4.64 4.73
C ALA A 247 2.57 3.65 5.22
N LEU A 248 3.22 2.94 4.29
CA LEU A 248 4.31 2.04 4.61
C LEU A 248 5.47 2.78 5.29
N LEU A 249 5.84 3.96 4.81
CA LEU A 249 6.91 4.76 5.42
C LEU A 249 6.57 5.18 6.86
N ARG A 250 5.34 5.63 7.14
CA ARG A 250 4.90 5.95 8.52
C ARG A 250 5.03 4.75 9.45
N LEU A 251 4.61 3.57 8.99
CA LEU A 251 4.76 2.33 9.76
C LEU A 251 6.23 1.96 9.97
N ALA A 252 7.08 2.13 8.95
CA ALA A 252 8.51 1.89 9.03
C ALA A 252 9.19 2.80 10.05
N VAL A 253 8.85 4.11 10.06
CA VAL A 253 9.35 5.07 11.05
C VAL A 253 8.97 4.65 12.47
N ALA A 254 7.71 4.30 12.69
CA ALA A 254 7.23 3.84 13.98
C ALA A 254 7.90 2.52 14.43
N ALA A 255 8.09 1.57 13.52
CA ALA A 255 8.76 0.30 13.78
C ALA A 255 10.25 0.50 14.11
N HIS A 256 10.93 1.35 13.35
CA HIS A 256 12.34 1.70 13.60
C HIS A 256 12.52 2.36 14.97
N ALA A 257 11.66 3.30 15.31
CA ALA A 257 11.68 3.98 16.62
C ALA A 257 11.46 3.02 17.81
N ARG A 258 10.73 1.92 17.61
CA ARG A 258 10.54 0.87 18.62
C ARG A 258 11.67 -0.16 18.68
N GLY A 259 12.59 -0.15 17.69
CA GLY A 259 13.62 -1.17 17.59
C GLY A 259 13.13 -2.52 17.06
N ASP A 260 12.06 -2.53 16.25
CA ASP A 260 11.45 -3.76 15.69
C ASP A 260 12.27 -4.35 14.53
N GLY A 261 13.48 -3.86 14.29
CA GLY A 261 14.36 -4.36 13.23
C GLY A 261 14.81 -5.79 13.48
N VAL A 262 14.81 -6.59 12.43
CA VAL A 262 15.29 -7.97 12.46
C VAL A 262 16.53 -8.13 11.57
N ASP A 263 17.31 -9.16 11.80
CA ASP A 263 18.37 -9.58 10.88
C ASP A 263 17.79 -9.92 9.50
N ALA A 264 18.54 -9.63 8.45
CA ALA A 264 18.12 -9.89 7.07
C ALA A 264 17.70 -11.35 6.85
N ALA A 265 18.36 -12.32 7.48
CA ALA A 265 18.03 -13.73 7.37
C ALA A 265 16.68 -14.09 8.04
N LEU A 266 16.20 -13.28 8.96
CA LEU A 266 14.92 -13.46 9.66
C LEU A 266 13.76 -12.70 9.03
N ALA A 267 14.03 -11.89 8.02
CA ALA A 267 13.03 -11.13 7.28
C ALA A 267 12.28 -12.08 6.34
N LEU A 268 11.18 -12.66 6.79
CA LEU A 268 10.41 -13.66 6.05
C LEU A 268 9.05 -13.12 5.59
N PRO A 269 8.55 -13.55 4.41
CA PRO A 269 7.20 -13.23 3.98
C PRO A 269 6.14 -13.98 4.80
N LEU A 270 4.97 -13.37 4.93
CA LEU A 270 3.79 -13.97 5.56
C LEU A 270 2.92 -14.63 4.49
N TYR A 271 2.91 -15.94 4.46
CA TYR A 271 2.03 -16.73 3.61
C TYR A 271 0.83 -17.22 4.42
N LEU A 272 -0.38 -16.99 3.89
CA LEU A 272 -1.64 -17.50 4.45
C LEU A 272 -2.28 -18.58 3.56
N ARG A 273 -1.66 -18.86 2.41
CA ARG A 273 -2.07 -19.92 1.48
C ARG A 273 -0.89 -20.84 1.22
#